data_eae98b9db07f5c01fa5896e039933dad
#
_entry.id   eae98b9db07f5c01fa5896e039933dad
#
_cell.length_a   1.000
_cell.length_b   1.000
_cell.length_c   1.000
_cell.angle_alpha   90.00
_cell.angle_beta   90.00
_cell.angle_gamma   90.00
#
_symmetry.space_group_name_H-M   'P 1'
#
loop_
_entity.id
_entity.type
_entity.pdbx_description
1 polymer ?
#
loop_
_entity_poly.entity_id
_entity_poly.type
_entity_poly.pdbx_seq_one_letter_code
_entity_poly.pdbx_strand_id
1 'polypeptide(L)'
;MSMIRRVGFLEAFKLFWKNYVNFTGRSTRSEYWFAALWMLILYAPLTFVMILVTIFLVGGAAVDSSGVAVMGMILFLICMLVYVLFALATFIPTWAVMIRRFHDTGRTMVTPIVMFVLSIVMNVFNFVLNMDESTELTPALIIFLIISLVYLGLWIYVLVVLCLPSQDKDNKYGRSPYVHRYEQGNAPASNTSHAKSAQSTKGSTTSHDSGSDF
;
A
#
# COMPACT_ATOMS: atom_id res chain seq x y z
N MET A 1 -20.18 11.44 18.16
CA MET A 1 -18.94 11.90 17.52
C MET A 1 -18.17 10.65 17.14
N SER A 2 -18.12 10.31 15.86
CA SER A 2 -17.41 9.11 15.37
C SER A 2 -15.90 9.34 15.45
N MET A 3 -15.17 8.42 16.06
CA MET A 3 -13.71 8.50 16.14
C MET A 3 -13.11 7.58 15.08
N ILE A 4 -12.24 8.13 14.21
CA ILE A 4 -11.47 7.34 13.27
C ILE A 4 -10.33 6.67 14.02
N ARG A 5 -10.13 5.36 13.79
CA ARG A 5 -8.90 4.68 14.21
C ARG A 5 -7.72 5.30 13.46
N ARG A 6 -6.89 6.06 14.17
CA ARG A 6 -5.66 6.62 13.60
C ARG A 6 -4.56 5.59 13.72
N VAL A 7 -3.99 5.20 12.59
CA VAL A 7 -2.80 4.36 12.52
C VAL A 7 -1.58 5.23 12.81
N GLY A 8 -0.72 4.81 13.74
CA GLY A 8 0.53 5.50 14.07
C GLY A 8 1.61 5.27 13.00
N PHE A 9 2.67 6.10 13.03
CA PHE A 9 3.76 6.05 12.04
C PHE A 9 4.46 4.68 11.97
N LEU A 10 4.86 4.13 13.13
CA LEU A 10 5.49 2.80 13.19
C LEU A 10 4.50 1.66 12.91
N GLU A 11 3.23 1.85 13.32
CA GLU A 11 2.18 0.88 13.03
C GLU A 11 1.94 0.77 11.52
N ALA A 12 1.95 1.89 10.80
CA ALA A 12 1.81 1.91 9.34
C ALA A 12 2.90 1.10 8.65
N PHE A 13 4.15 1.21 9.09
CA PHE A 13 5.25 0.40 8.58
C PHE A 13 5.04 -1.10 8.81
N LYS A 14 4.62 -1.49 10.01
CA LYS A 14 4.29 -2.89 10.31
C LYS A 14 3.12 -3.39 9.46
N LEU A 15 2.09 -2.59 9.28
CA LEU A 15 0.93 -2.93 8.46
C LEU A 15 1.28 -3.02 6.97
N PHE A 16 2.21 -2.20 6.48
CA PHE A 16 2.71 -2.25 5.12
C PHE A 16 3.29 -3.63 4.78
N TRP A 17 4.18 -4.15 5.62
CA TRP A 17 4.78 -5.47 5.43
C TRP A 17 3.85 -6.62 5.80
N LYS A 18 3.04 -6.48 6.86
CA LYS A 18 2.07 -7.50 7.26
C LYS A 18 1.01 -7.78 6.19
N ASN A 19 0.60 -6.74 5.48
CA ASN A 19 -0.41 -6.82 4.43
C ASN A 19 0.22 -6.80 3.02
N TYR A 20 1.37 -7.44 2.85
CA TYR A 20 2.19 -7.41 1.64
C TYR A 20 1.41 -7.71 0.37
N VAL A 21 0.62 -8.80 0.35
CA VAL A 21 -0.21 -9.25 -0.77
C VAL A 21 -1.70 -9.09 -0.52
N ASN A 22 -2.09 -8.33 0.51
CA ASN A 22 -3.49 -8.15 0.84
C ASN A 22 -4.08 -6.97 0.06
N PHE A 23 -4.76 -7.26 -1.02
CA PHE A 23 -5.46 -6.28 -1.87
C PHE A 23 -6.92 -6.07 -1.44
N THR A 24 -7.42 -6.84 -0.48
CA THR A 24 -8.76 -6.72 0.06
C THR A 24 -8.79 -5.85 1.31
N GLY A 25 -9.99 -5.37 1.69
CA GLY A 25 -10.11 -4.53 2.87
C GLY A 25 -9.97 -3.04 2.59
N ARG A 26 -9.80 -2.27 3.66
CA ARG A 26 -9.77 -0.80 3.64
C ARG A 26 -8.52 -0.29 4.36
N SER A 27 -7.93 0.78 3.85
CA SER A 27 -6.77 1.45 4.44
C SER A 27 -7.09 2.93 4.70
N THR A 28 -6.84 3.38 5.93
CA THR A 28 -7.10 4.78 6.31
C THR A 28 -6.12 5.74 5.66
N ARG A 29 -6.46 7.05 5.65
CA ARG A 29 -5.52 8.09 5.17
C ARG A 29 -4.18 8.05 5.90
N SER A 30 -4.22 7.92 7.23
CA SER A 30 -2.99 7.88 8.04
C SER A 30 -2.12 6.67 7.71
N GLU A 31 -2.71 5.49 7.50
CA GLU A 31 -1.98 4.29 7.08
C GLU A 31 -1.28 4.50 5.73
N TYR A 32 -2.00 5.02 4.73
CA TYR A 32 -1.44 5.27 3.40
C TYR A 32 -0.31 6.32 3.42
N TRP A 33 -0.56 7.49 4.02
CA TRP A 33 0.44 8.58 3.99
C TRP A 33 1.67 8.27 4.84
N PHE A 34 1.52 7.58 5.96
CA PHE A 34 2.69 7.13 6.73
C PHE A 34 3.46 6.01 6.01
N ALA A 35 2.78 5.10 5.30
CA ALA A 35 3.47 4.14 4.44
C ALA A 35 4.24 4.84 3.30
N ALA A 36 3.63 5.84 2.64
CA ALA A 36 4.29 6.65 1.63
C ALA A 36 5.50 7.41 2.18
N LEU A 37 5.38 7.98 3.39
CA LEU A 37 6.49 8.65 4.08
C LEU A 37 7.64 7.67 4.40
N TRP A 38 7.32 6.45 4.84
CA TRP A 38 8.32 5.40 5.04
C TRP A 38 9.06 5.06 3.75
N MET A 39 8.32 4.93 2.63
CA MET A 39 8.95 4.70 1.32
C MET A 39 9.86 5.87 0.95
N LEU A 40 9.44 7.11 1.16
CA LEU A 40 10.29 8.28 0.91
C LEU A 40 11.58 8.22 1.74
N ILE A 41 11.49 7.93 3.05
CA ILE A 41 12.65 7.83 3.95
C ILE A 41 13.61 6.72 3.51
N LEU A 42 13.11 5.60 3.00
CA LEU A 42 13.93 4.48 2.55
C LEU A 42 14.53 4.71 1.16
N TYR A 43 13.77 5.30 0.23
CA TYR A 43 14.25 5.58 -1.13
C TYR A 43 15.20 6.78 -1.21
N ALA A 44 15.01 7.81 -0.37
CA ALA A 44 15.82 9.03 -0.43
C ALA A 44 17.34 8.75 -0.28
N PRO A 45 17.83 7.99 0.71
CA PRO A 45 19.25 7.67 0.82
C PRO A 45 19.76 6.80 -0.33
N LEU A 46 18.95 5.82 -0.80
CA LEU A 46 19.32 5.00 -1.96
C LEU A 46 19.47 5.85 -3.23
N THR A 47 18.53 6.75 -3.48
CA THR A 47 18.58 7.65 -4.62
C THR A 47 19.76 8.62 -4.49
N PHE A 48 20.03 9.14 -3.30
CA PHE A 48 21.19 10.02 -3.06
C PHE A 48 22.51 9.31 -3.36
N VAL A 49 22.69 8.08 -2.90
CA VAL A 49 23.88 7.27 -3.21
C VAL A 49 23.98 7.03 -4.72
N MET A 50 22.89 6.69 -5.40
CA MET A 50 22.86 6.51 -6.85
C MET A 50 23.34 7.77 -7.59
N ILE A 51 22.89 8.96 -7.18
CA ILE A 51 23.31 10.24 -7.77
C ILE A 51 24.82 10.44 -7.58
N LEU A 52 25.37 10.22 -6.37
CA LEU A 52 26.79 10.34 -6.11
C LEU A 52 27.63 9.40 -6.96
N VAL A 53 27.21 8.13 -7.08
CA VAL A 53 27.89 7.13 -7.90
C VAL A 53 27.83 7.48 -9.38
N THR A 54 26.71 8.04 -9.85
CA THR A 54 26.59 8.52 -11.24
C THR A 54 27.53 9.70 -11.51
N ILE A 55 27.62 10.66 -10.60
CA ILE A 55 28.55 11.80 -10.70
C ILE A 55 30.00 11.29 -10.73
N PHE A 56 30.34 10.31 -9.89
CA PHE A 56 31.68 9.71 -9.86
C PHE A 56 32.00 8.99 -11.16
N LEU A 57 31.06 8.23 -11.74
CA LEU A 57 31.22 7.53 -13.01
C LEU A 57 31.45 8.51 -14.17
N VAL A 58 30.61 9.55 -14.27
CA VAL A 58 30.71 10.58 -15.31
C VAL A 58 32.00 11.40 -15.15
N GLY A 59 32.37 11.76 -13.93
CA GLY A 59 33.62 12.48 -13.63
C GLY A 59 34.86 11.67 -13.98
N GLY A 60 34.86 10.36 -13.69
CA GLY A 60 35.94 9.44 -14.05
C GLY A 60 36.13 9.29 -15.56
N ALA A 61 35.04 9.24 -16.31
CA ALA A 61 35.07 9.21 -17.77
C ALA A 61 35.58 10.53 -18.36
N ALA A 62 35.24 11.68 -17.75
CA ALA A 62 35.68 13.00 -18.21
C ALA A 62 37.20 13.26 -18.03
N VAL A 63 37.84 12.59 -17.06
CA VAL A 63 39.28 12.69 -16.77
C VAL A 63 40.12 11.69 -17.60
N ASP A 64 39.46 10.94 -18.50
CA ASP A 64 40.07 9.87 -19.33
C ASP A 64 40.88 8.82 -18.52
N SER A 65 40.43 8.57 -17.28
CA SER A 65 41.03 7.58 -16.39
C SER A 65 40.26 6.28 -16.49
N SER A 66 40.74 5.36 -17.29
CA SER A 66 40.09 4.06 -17.49
C SER A 66 39.87 3.27 -16.18
N GLY A 67 40.78 3.34 -15.24
CA GLY A 67 40.66 2.68 -13.93
C GLY A 67 39.50 3.24 -13.09
N VAL A 68 39.37 4.58 -13.04
CA VAL A 68 38.26 5.25 -12.31
C VAL A 68 36.93 4.98 -12.97
N ALA A 69 36.86 5.01 -14.30
CA ALA A 69 35.65 4.72 -15.04
C ALA A 69 35.16 3.27 -14.83
N VAL A 70 36.06 2.28 -14.87
CA VAL A 70 35.74 0.88 -14.60
C VAL A 70 35.23 0.69 -13.15
N MET A 71 35.90 1.29 -12.18
CA MET A 71 35.47 1.22 -10.77
C MET A 71 34.10 1.87 -10.56
N GLY A 72 33.86 3.03 -11.17
CA GLY A 72 32.57 3.72 -11.16
C GLY A 72 31.46 2.87 -11.78
N MET A 73 31.74 2.20 -12.88
CA MET A 73 30.78 1.30 -13.56
C MET A 73 30.41 0.11 -12.68
N ILE A 74 31.38 -0.56 -12.05
CA ILE A 74 31.12 -1.68 -11.14
C ILE A 74 30.27 -1.22 -9.95
N LEU A 75 30.62 -0.10 -9.33
CA LEU A 75 29.86 0.46 -8.20
C LEU A 75 28.44 0.84 -8.61
N PHE A 76 28.27 1.44 -9.80
CA PHE A 76 26.96 1.77 -10.35
C PHE A 76 26.09 0.51 -10.54
N LEU A 77 26.64 -0.56 -11.11
CA LEU A 77 25.92 -1.82 -11.31
C LEU A 77 25.49 -2.45 -9.98
N ILE A 78 26.35 -2.42 -8.97
CA ILE A 78 26.01 -2.95 -7.62
C ILE A 78 24.87 -2.11 -7.02
N CYS A 79 24.99 -0.78 -7.03
CA CYS A 79 23.94 0.09 -6.50
C CYS A 79 22.63 -0.05 -7.27
N MET A 80 22.68 -0.18 -8.59
CA MET A 80 21.53 -0.44 -9.45
C MET A 80 20.84 -1.74 -9.09
N LEU A 81 21.62 -2.81 -8.87
CA LEU A 81 21.08 -4.11 -8.45
C LEU A 81 20.34 -4.00 -7.11
N VAL A 82 20.94 -3.35 -6.11
CA VAL A 82 20.31 -3.14 -4.80
C VAL A 82 19.03 -2.32 -4.94
N TYR A 83 19.05 -1.24 -5.75
CA TYR A 83 17.90 -0.40 -6.00
C TYR A 83 16.74 -1.18 -6.65
N VAL A 84 17.03 -1.99 -7.67
CA VAL A 84 16.05 -2.82 -8.36
C VAL A 84 15.46 -3.89 -7.44
N LEU A 85 16.28 -4.58 -6.65
CA LEU A 85 15.80 -5.59 -5.69
C LEU A 85 14.87 -4.96 -4.64
N PHE A 86 15.24 -3.78 -4.14
CA PHE A 86 14.41 -3.06 -3.20
C PHE A 86 13.10 -2.57 -3.84
N ALA A 87 13.15 -2.07 -5.08
CA ALA A 87 11.97 -1.67 -5.84
C ALA A 87 11.01 -2.86 -6.06
N LEU A 88 11.52 -4.03 -6.43
CA LEU A 88 10.71 -5.24 -6.58
C LEU A 88 10.09 -5.68 -5.24
N ALA A 89 10.85 -5.62 -4.16
CA ALA A 89 10.36 -5.98 -2.83
C ALA A 89 9.23 -5.04 -2.35
N THR A 90 9.29 -3.76 -2.65
CA THR A 90 8.29 -2.77 -2.22
C THR A 90 7.15 -2.56 -3.21
N PHE A 91 7.27 -3.07 -4.43
CA PHE A 91 6.28 -2.91 -5.51
C PHE A 91 4.90 -3.43 -5.10
N ILE A 92 4.82 -4.71 -4.71
CA ILE A 92 3.57 -5.37 -4.36
C ILE A 92 2.86 -4.69 -3.17
N PRO A 93 3.51 -4.43 -2.01
CA PRO A 93 2.83 -3.84 -0.88
C PRO A 93 2.45 -2.37 -1.11
N THR A 94 3.19 -1.63 -1.95
CA THR A 94 2.81 -0.27 -2.35
C THR A 94 1.49 -0.28 -3.13
N TRP A 95 1.33 -1.20 -4.07
CA TRP A 95 0.08 -1.38 -4.80
C TRP A 95 -1.04 -1.86 -3.88
N ALA A 96 -0.77 -2.78 -2.97
CA ALA A 96 -1.75 -3.31 -2.02
C ALA A 96 -2.32 -2.20 -1.11
N VAL A 97 -1.48 -1.33 -0.54
CA VAL A 97 -1.96 -0.23 0.31
C VAL A 97 -2.72 0.83 -0.51
N MET A 98 -2.30 1.12 -1.75
CA MET A 98 -2.99 2.05 -2.63
C MET A 98 -4.39 1.53 -3.01
N ILE A 99 -4.53 0.27 -3.42
CA ILE A 99 -5.81 -0.34 -3.77
C ILE A 99 -6.74 -0.36 -2.56
N ARG A 100 -6.27 -0.74 -1.37
CA ARG A 100 -7.06 -0.69 -0.13
C ARG A 100 -7.51 0.74 0.20
N ARG A 101 -6.71 1.73 -0.16
CA ARG A 101 -7.09 3.13 0.01
C ARG A 101 -8.21 3.54 -0.95
N PHE A 102 -8.20 3.08 -2.20
CA PHE A 102 -9.32 3.24 -3.14
C PHE A 102 -10.59 2.57 -2.61
N HIS A 103 -10.50 1.37 -2.08
CA HIS A 103 -11.61 0.65 -1.46
C HIS A 103 -12.20 1.43 -0.26
N ASP A 104 -11.36 2.11 0.51
CA ASP A 104 -11.79 2.92 1.66
C ASP A 104 -12.62 4.14 1.26
N THR A 105 -12.40 4.68 0.07
CA THR A 105 -13.22 5.74 -0.51
C THR A 105 -14.42 5.22 -1.32
N GLY A 106 -14.70 3.90 -1.28
CA GLY A 106 -15.78 3.26 -2.02
C GLY A 106 -15.53 3.08 -3.52
N ARG A 107 -14.31 3.36 -3.96
CA ARG A 107 -13.90 3.22 -5.37
C ARG A 107 -13.32 1.84 -5.64
N THR A 108 -13.33 1.46 -6.91
CA THR A 108 -12.77 0.18 -7.36
C THR A 108 -11.27 0.29 -7.63
N MET A 109 -10.59 -0.84 -7.70
CA MET A 109 -9.17 -0.93 -8.10
C MET A 109 -8.93 -0.66 -9.60
N VAL A 110 -9.98 -0.42 -10.39
CA VAL A 110 -9.86 -0.21 -11.85
C VAL A 110 -8.95 0.98 -12.18
N THR A 111 -9.12 2.12 -11.49
CA THR A 111 -8.30 3.31 -11.75
C THR A 111 -6.80 3.07 -11.52
N PRO A 112 -6.34 2.52 -10.39
CA PRO A 112 -4.94 2.14 -10.23
C PRO A 112 -4.44 1.21 -11.33
N ILE A 113 -5.21 0.18 -11.71
CA ILE A 113 -4.82 -0.75 -12.77
C ILE A 113 -4.70 -0.05 -14.13
N VAL A 114 -5.67 0.79 -14.48
CA VAL A 114 -5.62 1.59 -15.73
C VAL A 114 -4.38 2.48 -15.75
N MET A 115 -4.06 3.14 -14.62
CA MET A 115 -2.83 3.93 -14.52
C MET A 115 -1.56 3.10 -14.71
N PHE A 116 -1.53 1.90 -14.15
CA PHE A 116 -0.39 1.00 -14.32
C PHE A 116 -0.20 0.59 -15.79
N VAL A 117 -1.28 0.15 -16.44
CA VAL A 117 -1.24 -0.21 -17.86
C VAL A 117 -0.83 0.99 -18.71
N LEU A 118 -1.40 2.16 -18.44
CA LEU A 118 -1.06 3.39 -19.17
C LEU A 118 0.40 3.79 -18.95
N SER A 119 0.96 3.59 -17.74
CA SER A 119 2.38 3.85 -17.48
C SER A 119 3.29 2.95 -18.32
N ILE A 120 2.93 1.68 -18.53
CA ILE A 120 3.68 0.77 -19.41
C ILE A 120 3.60 1.27 -20.85
N VAL A 121 2.41 1.62 -21.33
CA VAL A 121 2.21 2.16 -22.69
C VAL A 121 3.06 3.41 -22.89
N MET A 122 3.07 4.34 -21.92
CA MET A 122 3.87 5.56 -21.97
C MET A 122 5.38 5.26 -22.03
N ASN A 123 5.85 4.29 -21.25
CA ASN A 123 7.28 3.91 -21.29
C ASN A 123 7.68 3.29 -22.63
N VAL A 124 6.84 2.38 -23.17
CA VAL A 124 7.08 1.77 -24.50
C VAL A 124 7.08 2.84 -25.59
N PHE A 125 6.11 3.76 -25.54
CA PHE A 125 6.01 4.83 -26.53
C PHE A 125 7.20 5.80 -26.46
N ASN A 126 7.62 6.17 -25.23
CA ASN A 126 8.82 6.97 -25.02
C ASN A 126 10.08 6.29 -25.56
N PHE A 127 10.23 4.98 -25.34
CA PHE A 127 11.33 4.20 -25.89
C PHE A 127 11.34 4.22 -27.43
N VAL A 128 10.18 4.03 -28.07
CA VAL A 128 10.06 4.08 -29.54
C VAL A 128 10.40 5.47 -30.08
N LEU A 129 9.92 6.54 -29.46
CA LEU A 129 10.25 7.91 -29.88
C LEU A 129 11.76 8.23 -29.76
N ASN A 130 12.43 7.66 -28.74
CA ASN A 130 13.87 7.87 -28.58
C ASN A 130 14.73 7.06 -29.59
N MET A 131 14.14 6.09 -30.29
CA MET A 131 14.80 5.40 -31.38
C MET A 131 14.73 6.15 -32.71
N ASP A 132 13.80 7.11 -32.83
CA ASP A 132 13.67 7.97 -33.99
C ASP A 132 14.53 9.22 -33.79
N GLU A 133 15.64 9.34 -34.53
CA GLU A 133 16.55 10.50 -34.48
C GLU A 133 15.95 11.76 -35.12
N SER A 134 14.74 11.68 -35.69
CA SER A 134 14.07 12.82 -36.29
C SER A 134 13.64 13.83 -35.21
N THR A 135 14.15 15.05 -35.32
CA THR A 135 13.76 16.17 -34.44
C THR A 135 12.48 16.88 -34.90
N GLU A 136 11.84 16.36 -35.96
CA GLU A 136 10.61 16.97 -36.49
C GLU A 136 9.38 16.62 -35.66
N LEU A 137 8.40 17.52 -35.65
CA LEU A 137 7.14 17.35 -34.97
C LEU A 137 6.29 16.27 -35.68
N THR A 138 6.57 15.01 -35.40
CA THR A 138 5.87 13.87 -36.00
C THR A 138 4.48 13.72 -35.40
N PRO A 139 3.48 13.15 -36.13
CA PRO A 139 2.18 12.80 -35.59
C PRO A 139 2.28 11.96 -34.30
N ALA A 140 3.30 11.11 -34.20
CA ALA A 140 3.56 10.30 -33.01
C ALA A 140 3.85 11.16 -31.77
N LEU A 141 4.61 12.24 -31.90
CA LEU A 141 4.89 13.15 -30.78
C LEU A 141 3.61 13.86 -30.31
N ILE A 142 2.73 14.25 -31.23
CA ILE A 142 1.44 14.87 -30.87
C ILE A 142 0.56 13.88 -30.10
N ILE A 143 0.48 12.63 -30.56
CA ILE A 143 -0.27 11.57 -29.85
C ILE A 143 0.34 11.34 -28.46
N PHE A 144 1.66 11.30 -28.33
CA PHE A 144 2.34 11.16 -27.03
C PHE A 144 2.00 12.30 -26.08
N LEU A 145 1.97 13.56 -26.55
CA LEU A 145 1.61 14.70 -25.73
C LEU A 145 0.15 14.63 -25.25
N ILE A 146 -0.78 14.22 -26.11
CA ILE A 146 -2.18 14.05 -25.73
C ILE A 146 -2.32 12.97 -24.66
N ILE A 147 -1.69 11.81 -24.84
CA ILE A 147 -1.73 10.72 -23.86
C ILE A 147 -1.09 11.15 -22.54
N SER A 148 0.01 11.94 -22.58
CA SER A 148 0.67 12.50 -21.39
C SER A 148 -0.24 13.42 -20.60
N LEU A 149 -1.04 14.26 -21.25
CA LEU A 149 -2.03 15.12 -20.60
C LEU A 149 -3.13 14.29 -19.92
N VAL A 150 -3.65 13.26 -20.59
CA VAL A 150 -4.63 12.34 -19.99
C VAL A 150 -4.03 11.62 -18.77
N TYR A 151 -2.80 11.16 -18.89
CA TYR A 151 -2.08 10.50 -17.79
C TYR A 151 -1.88 11.45 -16.59
N LEU A 152 -1.51 12.70 -16.85
CA LEU A 152 -1.40 13.74 -15.82
C LEU A 152 -2.76 13.98 -15.12
N GLY A 153 -3.85 14.07 -15.86
CA GLY A 153 -5.20 14.20 -15.31
C GLY A 153 -5.58 13.02 -14.40
N LEU A 154 -5.24 11.80 -14.81
CA LEU A 154 -5.45 10.60 -13.99
C LEU A 154 -4.59 10.63 -12.71
N TRP A 155 -3.35 11.11 -12.78
CA TRP A 155 -2.48 11.30 -11.61
C TRP A 155 -3.10 12.26 -10.59
N ILE A 156 -3.59 13.40 -11.07
CA ILE A 156 -4.28 14.38 -10.21
C ILE A 156 -5.52 13.75 -9.59
N TYR A 157 -6.31 13.01 -10.37
CA TYR A 157 -7.49 12.30 -9.86
C TYR A 157 -7.13 11.30 -8.76
N VAL A 158 -6.09 10.47 -8.96
CA VAL A 158 -5.62 9.52 -7.96
C VAL A 158 -5.18 10.25 -6.70
N LEU A 159 -4.40 11.32 -6.81
CA LEU A 159 -3.95 12.13 -5.67
C LEU A 159 -5.15 12.67 -4.87
N VAL A 160 -6.15 13.19 -5.54
CA VAL A 160 -7.40 13.66 -4.90
C VAL A 160 -8.07 12.51 -4.14
N VAL A 161 -8.22 11.33 -4.76
CA VAL A 161 -8.83 10.15 -4.12
C VAL A 161 -8.05 9.72 -2.87
N LEU A 162 -6.73 9.75 -2.92
CA LEU A 162 -5.87 9.41 -1.78
C LEU A 162 -6.02 10.40 -0.61
N CYS A 163 -6.39 11.65 -0.89
CA CYS A 163 -6.64 12.70 0.11
C CYS A 163 -8.09 12.73 0.64
N LEU A 164 -9.06 12.11 -0.06
CA LEU A 164 -10.47 12.12 0.35
C LEU A 164 -10.68 11.48 1.74
N PRO A 165 -11.72 11.84 2.51
CA PRO A 165 -12.07 11.15 3.74
C PRO A 165 -12.49 9.70 3.49
N SER A 166 -12.27 8.83 4.47
CA SER A 166 -12.79 7.45 4.46
C SER A 166 -14.32 7.47 4.47
N GLN A 167 -14.96 6.50 3.82
CA GLN A 167 -16.41 6.34 3.91
C GLN A 167 -16.83 5.94 5.32
N ASP A 168 -17.83 6.61 5.86
CA ASP A 168 -18.37 6.39 7.21
C ASP A 168 -19.17 5.08 7.31
N LYS A 169 -19.73 4.61 6.19
CA LYS A 169 -20.53 3.38 6.11
C LYS A 169 -19.67 2.17 5.75
N ASP A 170 -20.10 1.00 6.19
CA ASP A 170 -19.59 -0.26 5.70
C ASP A 170 -19.80 -0.36 4.20
N ASN A 171 -18.84 -0.94 3.50
CA ASN A 171 -18.95 -1.15 2.06
C ASN A 171 -18.56 -2.60 1.70
N LYS A 172 -18.68 -2.95 0.43
CA LYS A 172 -18.37 -4.31 -0.06
C LYS A 172 -16.93 -4.79 0.21
N TYR A 173 -16.04 -3.87 0.62
CA TYR A 173 -14.64 -4.18 0.90
C TYR A 173 -14.33 -4.33 2.39
N GLY A 174 -15.29 -4.01 3.28
CA GLY A 174 -15.14 -4.19 4.71
C GLY A 174 -15.82 -3.14 5.58
N ARG A 175 -15.65 -3.32 6.88
CA ARG A 175 -16.21 -2.40 7.88
C ARG A 175 -15.57 -1.03 7.81
N SER A 176 -16.35 -0.02 8.20
CA SER A 176 -15.88 1.37 8.33
C SER A 176 -14.75 1.49 9.34
N PRO A 177 -13.68 2.26 9.06
CA PRO A 177 -12.66 2.58 10.05
C PRO A 177 -13.17 3.53 11.15
N TYR A 178 -14.37 4.07 11.01
CA TYR A 178 -15.02 4.86 12.05
C TYR A 178 -15.56 3.93 13.13
N VAL A 179 -15.06 4.07 14.36
CA VAL A 179 -15.61 3.37 15.52
C VAL A 179 -16.88 4.11 15.95
N HIS A 180 -18.04 3.53 15.66
CA HIS A 180 -19.30 4.05 16.17
C HIS A 180 -19.39 3.74 17.66
N ARG A 181 -19.33 4.77 18.51
CA ARG A 181 -19.44 4.65 19.96
C ARG A 181 -20.79 4.03 20.42
N TYR A 182 -21.76 3.94 19.52
CA TYR A 182 -23.09 3.42 19.80
C TYR A 182 -23.16 1.89 19.97
N GLU A 183 -22.21 1.14 19.45
CA GLU A 183 -22.20 -0.32 19.61
C GLU A 183 -21.72 -0.79 20.99
N GLN A 184 -21.00 0.06 21.75
CA GLN A 184 -20.56 -0.27 23.10
C GLN A 184 -21.62 0.01 24.18
N GLY A 185 -22.69 0.76 23.87
CA GLY A 185 -23.76 1.08 24.79
C GLY A 185 -24.98 0.16 24.69
N ASN A 186 -25.12 -0.57 23.59
CA ASN A 186 -26.25 -1.44 23.29
C ASN A 186 -25.81 -2.86 22.85
N ALA A 187 -24.71 -3.34 23.38
CA ALA A 187 -24.56 -4.80 23.40
C ALA A 187 -25.73 -5.31 24.26
N PRO A 188 -26.71 -6.06 23.69
CA PRO A 188 -27.72 -6.68 24.53
C PRO A 188 -26.94 -7.50 25.55
N ALA A 189 -27.22 -7.31 26.83
CA ALA A 189 -26.70 -8.13 27.90
C ALA A 189 -27.04 -9.57 27.53
N SER A 190 -26.11 -10.21 26.79
CA SER A 190 -26.29 -11.57 26.32
C SER A 190 -26.29 -12.43 27.55
N ASN A 191 -27.48 -12.83 27.97
CA ASN A 191 -27.86 -14.04 28.68
C ASN A 191 -26.69 -14.82 29.32
N THR A 192 -25.99 -14.21 30.26
CA THR A 192 -25.21 -14.93 31.27
C THR A 192 -26.10 -15.46 32.40
N SER A 193 -27.42 -15.17 32.37
CA SER A 193 -28.38 -15.71 33.34
C SER A 193 -28.79 -17.18 33.03
N HIS A 194 -28.72 -17.66 31.78
CA HIS A 194 -29.06 -19.05 31.45
C HIS A 194 -27.95 -20.08 31.69
N ALA A 195 -26.67 -19.61 31.80
CA ALA A 195 -25.57 -20.54 32.12
C ALA A 195 -25.45 -20.88 33.62
N LYS A 196 -25.97 -20.01 34.52
CA LYS A 196 -25.96 -20.27 35.95
C LYS A 196 -27.14 -21.14 36.43
N SER A 197 -28.26 -21.16 35.73
CA SER A 197 -29.39 -22.04 36.09
C SER A 197 -29.19 -23.49 35.66
N ALA A 198 -28.39 -23.77 34.61
CA ALA A 198 -28.11 -25.13 34.15
C ALA A 198 -27.04 -25.85 34.99
N GLN A 199 -26.25 -25.13 35.79
CA GLN A 199 -25.26 -25.75 36.68
C GLN A 199 -25.79 -26.00 38.10
N SER A 200 -26.93 -25.38 38.49
CA SER A 200 -27.56 -25.59 39.80
C SER A 200 -28.43 -26.82 39.86
N THR A 201 -28.85 -27.36 38.69
CA THR A 201 -29.77 -28.55 38.64
C THR A 201 -29.03 -29.88 38.50
N LYS A 202 -27.70 -29.88 38.40
CA LYS A 202 -26.90 -31.11 38.29
C LYS A 202 -26.19 -31.54 39.57
N GLY A 203 -26.43 -30.86 40.69
CA GLY A 203 -25.79 -31.09 41.99
C GLY A 203 -26.72 -31.66 43.11
N SER A 204 -27.94 -32.12 42.78
CA SER A 204 -28.91 -32.49 43.82
C SER A 204 -29.64 -33.81 43.54
N THR A 205 -28.91 -34.84 43.09
CA THR A 205 -29.48 -36.19 43.04
C THR A 205 -28.40 -37.24 43.22
N THR A 206 -27.88 -37.36 44.47
CA THR A 206 -27.29 -38.58 44.99
C THR A 206 -27.11 -38.45 46.49
N SER A 207 -28.19 -38.72 47.27
CA SER A 207 -28.11 -39.29 48.60
C SER A 207 -29.51 -39.59 49.05
N HIS A 208 -29.85 -40.80 49.09
CA HIS A 208 -30.75 -41.60 49.91
C HIS A 208 -31.20 -42.77 49.05
N ASP A 209 -30.75 -43.94 49.34
CA ASP A 209 -31.42 -44.75 50.27
C ASP A 209 -30.52 -45.89 50.71
N SER A 210 -30.43 -46.02 51.98
CA SER A 210 -29.89 -47.13 52.74
C SER A 210 -31.05 -48.03 53.14
N GLY A 211 -30.87 -49.29 53.21
CA GLY A 211 -31.59 -49.98 54.21
C GLY A 211 -32.31 -51.27 53.74
N SER A 212 -31.75 -52.32 54.21
CA SER A 212 -32.38 -53.45 54.90
C SER A 212 -33.10 -54.49 54.08
N ASP A 213 -32.66 -55.65 54.40
CA ASP A 213 -33.37 -56.87 54.72
C ASP A 213 -33.44 -57.94 53.67
N PHE A 214 -32.84 -59.03 54.15
CA PHE A 214 -32.84 -60.45 53.87
C PHE A 214 -31.87 -61.00 52.87
#